data_34d4c28823dc895b94f4a0573175366c
#
_entry.id   34d4c28823dc895b94f4a0573175366c
#
_cell.length_a   1.000
_cell.length_b   1.000
_cell.length_c   1.000
_cell.angle_alpha   90.00
_cell.angle_beta   90.00
_cell.angle_gamma   90.00
#
_symmetry.space_group_name_H-M   'P 1'
#
loop_
_entity.id
_entity.type
_entity.pdbx_description
1 polymer ?
#
loop_
_entity_poly.entity_id
_entity_poly.type
_entity_poly.pdbx_seq_one_letter_code
_entity_poly.pdbx_strand_id
1 'polypeptide(L)'
;MSRRALCRWCIALAVFFAAYFALRTSRAAMTALWYGAVLPAEQWLGRLCGRLTLSVGEVLILTAVFCAILWLANVPRRIIAARGRRWGMALRLTLTALCAVLTVYAGFCLTWGIGYNTDSFQEKSGIHARPSTAETLAEVTAYFAGNLAACADDVPRDESGVCTLDRQSVLNLSLIHI
;
A
#
# COMPACT_ATOMS: atom_id res chain seq x y z
N MET A 1 0.92 -15.77 -22.07
CA MET A 1 0.41 -16.77 -21.09
C MET A 1 -0.47 -17.78 -21.83
N SER A 2 -0.35 -19.10 -21.56
CA SER A 2 -1.22 -20.10 -22.16
C SER A 2 -2.66 -20.01 -21.62
N ARG A 3 -3.66 -20.52 -22.35
CA ARG A 3 -5.07 -20.53 -21.88
C ARG A 3 -5.21 -21.28 -20.55
N ARG A 4 -4.50 -22.41 -20.39
CA ARG A 4 -4.50 -23.21 -19.16
C ARG A 4 -3.90 -22.46 -17.97
N ALA A 5 -2.82 -21.69 -18.20
CA ALA A 5 -2.21 -20.88 -17.14
C ALA A 5 -3.13 -19.74 -16.71
N LEU A 6 -3.82 -19.08 -17.65
CA LEU A 6 -4.79 -18.03 -17.32
C LEU A 6 -5.95 -18.57 -16.50
N CYS A 7 -6.55 -19.71 -16.89
CA CYS A 7 -7.61 -20.33 -16.12
C CYS A 7 -7.17 -20.70 -14.69
N ARG A 8 -5.98 -21.30 -14.54
CA ARG A 8 -5.44 -21.62 -13.20
C ARG A 8 -5.26 -20.38 -12.35
N TRP A 9 -4.79 -19.27 -12.95
CA TRP A 9 -4.61 -18.02 -12.24
C TRP A 9 -5.94 -17.41 -11.79
N CYS A 10 -6.95 -17.42 -12.68
CA CYS A 10 -8.30 -16.97 -12.32
C CYS A 10 -8.88 -17.81 -11.17
N ILE A 11 -8.72 -19.13 -11.20
CA ILE A 11 -9.21 -20.02 -10.13
C ILE A 11 -8.47 -19.70 -8.81
N ALA A 12 -7.15 -19.55 -8.85
CA ALA A 12 -6.36 -19.23 -7.67
C ALA A 12 -6.80 -17.89 -7.03
N LEU A 13 -7.02 -16.85 -7.85
CA LEU A 13 -7.54 -15.57 -7.37
C LEU A 13 -8.95 -15.70 -6.79
N ALA A 14 -9.84 -16.47 -7.44
CA ALA A 14 -11.19 -16.70 -6.94
C ALA A 14 -11.18 -17.42 -5.57
N VAL A 15 -10.36 -18.45 -5.43
CA VAL A 15 -10.17 -19.17 -4.16
C VAL A 15 -9.58 -18.24 -3.09
N PHE A 16 -8.56 -17.45 -3.46
CA PHE A 16 -7.97 -16.47 -2.55
C PHE A 16 -9.00 -15.46 -2.03
N PHE A 17 -9.76 -14.84 -2.94
CA PHE A 17 -10.76 -13.85 -2.51
C PHE A 17 -11.90 -14.50 -1.70
N ALA A 18 -12.35 -15.70 -2.07
CA ALA A 18 -13.35 -16.43 -1.26
C ALA A 18 -12.83 -16.69 0.16
N ALA A 19 -11.59 -17.15 0.30
CA ALA A 19 -10.96 -17.37 1.61
C ALA A 19 -10.77 -16.05 2.38
N TYR A 20 -10.27 -14.99 1.72
CA TYR A 20 -10.07 -13.69 2.34
C TYR A 20 -11.37 -13.08 2.85
N PHE A 21 -12.44 -13.09 2.04
CA PHE A 21 -13.73 -12.54 2.44
C PHE A 21 -14.43 -13.39 3.51
N ALA A 22 -14.21 -14.70 3.52
CA ALA A 22 -14.67 -15.57 4.61
C ALA A 22 -13.91 -15.27 5.92
N LEU A 23 -12.58 -15.17 5.89
CA LEU A 23 -11.76 -14.84 7.06
C LEU A 23 -12.06 -13.43 7.62
N ARG A 24 -12.35 -12.47 6.75
CA ARG A 24 -12.66 -11.09 7.12
C ARG A 24 -13.87 -10.96 8.04
N THR A 25 -14.76 -11.95 8.06
CA THR A 25 -15.91 -11.96 8.97
C THR A 25 -15.52 -12.21 10.44
N SER A 26 -14.31 -12.72 10.68
CA SER A 26 -13.78 -12.98 12.02
C SER A 26 -12.63 -12.03 12.36
N ARG A 27 -12.87 -11.03 13.19
CA ARG A 27 -11.84 -10.11 13.69
C ARG A 27 -10.71 -10.86 14.38
N ALA A 28 -11.03 -11.85 15.22
CA ALA A 28 -10.02 -12.63 15.92
C ALA A 28 -9.05 -13.33 14.96
N ALA A 29 -9.57 -13.93 13.87
CA ALA A 29 -8.74 -14.55 12.84
C ALA A 29 -7.87 -13.51 12.12
N MET A 30 -8.40 -12.34 11.77
CA MET A 30 -7.64 -11.25 11.14
C MET A 30 -6.57 -10.69 12.08
N THR A 31 -6.88 -10.49 13.35
CA THR A 31 -5.92 -10.03 14.36
C THR A 31 -4.79 -11.05 14.55
N ALA A 32 -5.10 -12.34 14.64
CA ALA A 32 -4.10 -13.40 14.75
C ALA A 32 -3.20 -13.46 13.50
N LEU A 33 -3.77 -13.34 12.30
CA LEU A 33 -3.03 -13.32 11.04
C LEU A 33 -2.13 -12.09 10.91
N TRP A 34 -2.64 -10.92 11.31
CA TRP A 34 -1.88 -9.66 11.30
C TRP A 34 -0.63 -9.77 12.17
N TYR A 35 -0.78 -10.08 13.45
CA TYR A 35 0.36 -10.13 14.39
C TYR A 35 1.26 -11.34 14.19
N GLY A 36 0.68 -12.48 13.77
CA GLY A 36 1.45 -13.71 13.60
C GLY A 36 2.23 -13.80 12.30
N ALA A 37 1.78 -13.13 11.25
CA ALA A 37 2.41 -13.28 9.94
C ALA A 37 2.67 -11.95 9.22
N VAL A 38 1.65 -11.09 9.06
CA VAL A 38 1.75 -9.92 8.18
C VAL A 38 2.70 -8.89 8.76
N LEU A 39 2.49 -8.47 10.00
CA LEU A 39 3.32 -7.44 10.66
C LEU A 39 4.81 -7.86 10.76
N PRO A 40 5.17 -9.08 11.17
CA PRO A 40 6.57 -9.53 11.15
C PRO A 40 7.18 -9.51 9.74
N ALA A 41 6.41 -9.92 8.72
CA ALA A 41 6.87 -9.89 7.33
C ALA A 41 7.09 -8.46 6.83
N GLU A 42 6.17 -7.52 7.13
CA GLU A 42 6.31 -6.10 6.79
C GLU A 42 7.51 -5.46 7.49
N GLN A 43 7.71 -5.75 8.78
CA GLN A 43 8.87 -5.25 9.53
C GLN A 43 10.18 -5.78 8.95
N TRP A 44 10.22 -7.06 8.58
CA TRP A 44 11.40 -7.64 7.96
C TRP A 44 11.69 -7.01 6.60
N LEU A 45 10.66 -6.86 5.77
CA LEU A 45 10.77 -6.22 4.46
C LEU A 45 11.17 -4.74 4.59
N GLY A 46 10.59 -4.01 5.55
CA GLY A 46 10.92 -2.63 5.85
C GLY A 46 12.40 -2.45 6.23
N ARG A 47 12.93 -3.34 7.10
CA ARG A 47 14.35 -3.34 7.47
C ARG A 47 15.27 -3.64 6.27
N LEU A 48 14.83 -4.53 5.38
CA LEU A 48 15.59 -4.86 4.17
C LEU A 48 15.61 -3.68 3.19
N CYS A 49 14.43 -3.10 2.92
CA CYS A 49 14.29 -1.94 2.02
C CYS A 49 14.96 -0.68 2.59
N GLY A 50 14.91 -0.47 3.90
CA GLY A 50 15.55 0.67 4.57
C GLY A 50 17.07 0.72 4.47
N ARG A 51 17.73 -0.41 4.09
CA ARG A 51 19.16 -0.45 3.80
C ARG A 51 19.51 0.10 2.41
N LEU A 52 18.51 0.30 1.57
CA LEU A 52 18.71 0.79 0.21
C LEU A 52 18.57 2.31 0.17
N THR A 53 19.44 2.97 -0.57
CA THR A 53 19.39 4.43 -0.78
C THR A 53 18.28 4.85 -1.73
N LEU A 54 17.65 3.90 -2.41
CA LEU A 54 16.57 4.10 -3.37
C LEU A 54 15.24 3.65 -2.76
N SER A 55 14.17 4.37 -3.09
CA SER A 55 12.81 3.97 -2.74
C SER A 55 12.39 2.75 -3.58
N VAL A 56 12.37 1.57 -2.94
CA VAL A 56 11.94 0.32 -3.60
C VAL A 56 10.51 0.44 -4.14
N GLY A 57 9.64 1.14 -3.41
CA GLY A 57 8.26 1.38 -3.84
C GLY A 57 8.19 2.17 -5.15
N GLU A 58 8.97 3.24 -5.29
CA GLU A 58 9.03 4.03 -6.52
C GLU A 58 9.54 3.21 -7.70
N VAL A 59 10.60 2.43 -7.50
CA VAL A 59 11.15 1.55 -8.55
C VAL A 59 10.11 0.52 -9.00
N LEU A 60 9.38 -0.09 -8.07
CA LEU A 60 8.31 -1.05 -8.38
C LEU A 60 7.16 -0.39 -9.15
N ILE A 61 6.72 0.79 -8.74
CA ILE A 61 5.64 1.53 -9.42
C ILE A 61 6.08 1.92 -10.83
N LEU A 62 7.26 2.51 -11.01
CA LEU A 62 7.78 2.89 -12.32
C LEU A 62 7.93 1.68 -13.23
N THR A 63 8.42 0.56 -12.71
CA THR A 63 8.54 -0.70 -13.46
C THR A 63 7.17 -1.22 -13.88
N ALA A 64 6.19 -1.21 -12.98
CA ALA A 64 4.82 -1.65 -13.27
C ALA A 64 4.16 -0.79 -14.34
N VAL A 65 4.30 0.54 -14.24
CA VAL A 65 3.80 1.51 -15.24
C VAL A 65 4.46 1.27 -16.60
N PHE A 66 5.79 1.13 -16.63
CA PHE A 66 6.53 0.85 -17.86
C PHE A 66 6.07 -0.45 -18.52
N CYS A 67 5.95 -1.54 -17.74
CA CYS A 67 5.45 -2.82 -18.23
C CYS A 67 4.01 -2.71 -18.76
N ALA A 68 3.14 -1.93 -18.09
CA ALA A 68 1.77 -1.70 -18.53
C ALA A 68 1.72 -0.94 -19.86
N ILE A 69 2.54 0.09 -20.04
CA ILE A 69 2.66 0.86 -21.29
C ILE A 69 3.12 -0.07 -22.43
N LEU A 70 4.18 -0.85 -22.22
CA LEU A 70 4.67 -1.81 -23.21
C LEU A 70 3.61 -2.86 -23.56
N TRP A 71 2.88 -3.35 -22.56
CA TRP A 71 1.81 -4.31 -22.78
C TRP A 71 0.69 -3.70 -23.61
N LEU A 72 0.21 -2.49 -23.27
CA LEU A 72 -0.83 -1.75 -24.00
C LEU A 72 -0.42 -1.44 -25.44
N ALA A 73 0.81 -1.01 -25.66
CA ALA A 73 1.33 -0.72 -27.00
C ALA A 73 1.36 -1.97 -27.91
N ASN A 74 1.46 -3.16 -27.32
CA ASN A 74 1.45 -4.41 -28.05
C ASN A 74 0.04 -5.02 -28.25
N VAL A 75 -0.99 -4.50 -27.58
CA VAL A 75 -2.38 -5.00 -27.70
C VAL A 75 -2.90 -4.94 -29.14
N PRO A 76 -2.81 -3.81 -29.88
CA PRO A 76 -3.32 -3.73 -31.25
C PRO A 76 -2.62 -4.74 -32.18
N ARG A 77 -1.30 -4.83 -32.08
CA ARG A 77 -0.49 -5.77 -32.88
C ARG A 77 -0.94 -7.21 -32.67
N ARG A 78 -1.20 -7.62 -31.42
CA ARG A 78 -1.66 -8.98 -31.09
C ARG A 78 -3.08 -9.26 -31.60
N ILE A 79 -3.98 -8.28 -31.55
CA ILE A 79 -5.35 -8.41 -32.07
C ILE A 79 -5.32 -8.52 -33.61
N ILE A 80 -4.53 -7.68 -34.28
CA ILE A 80 -4.41 -7.68 -35.74
C ILE A 80 -3.78 -9.00 -36.22
N ALA A 81 -2.75 -9.48 -35.54
CA ALA A 81 -2.07 -10.74 -35.88
C ALA A 81 -2.96 -11.98 -35.70
N ALA A 82 -4.00 -11.90 -34.89
CA ALA A 82 -4.91 -13.01 -34.61
C ALA A 82 -6.00 -13.20 -35.67
N ARG A 83 -5.60 -13.25 -36.98
CA ARG A 83 -6.47 -13.40 -38.13
C ARG A 83 -7.65 -14.35 -37.88
N GLY A 84 -8.90 -13.87 -38.06
CA GLY A 84 -10.12 -14.69 -37.90
C GLY A 84 -10.52 -15.00 -36.44
N ARG A 85 -9.62 -14.80 -35.45
CA ARG A 85 -9.88 -15.05 -34.01
C ARG A 85 -9.73 -13.79 -33.16
N ARG A 86 -9.98 -12.61 -33.73
CA ARG A 86 -9.78 -11.31 -33.06
C ARG A 86 -10.56 -11.20 -31.74
N TRP A 87 -11.82 -11.65 -31.72
CA TRP A 87 -12.67 -11.65 -30.52
C TRP A 87 -12.09 -12.51 -29.40
N GLY A 88 -11.64 -13.72 -29.72
CA GLY A 88 -11.00 -14.59 -28.73
C GLY A 88 -9.68 -14.05 -28.20
N MET A 89 -8.92 -13.32 -29.04
CA MET A 89 -7.70 -12.66 -28.62
C MET A 89 -8.00 -11.44 -27.72
N ALA A 90 -8.98 -10.61 -28.08
CA ALA A 90 -9.41 -9.48 -27.29
C ALA A 90 -9.88 -9.93 -25.90
N LEU A 91 -10.76 -10.91 -25.83
CA LEU A 91 -11.24 -11.49 -24.57
C LEU A 91 -10.07 -12.01 -23.71
N ARG A 92 -9.11 -12.70 -24.31
CA ARG A 92 -7.94 -13.21 -23.59
C ARG A 92 -7.07 -12.08 -23.03
N LEU A 93 -6.87 -11.01 -23.78
CA LEU A 93 -6.11 -9.84 -23.33
C LEU A 93 -6.84 -9.13 -22.18
N THR A 94 -8.16 -8.94 -22.29
CA THR A 94 -8.99 -8.37 -21.22
C THR A 94 -8.91 -9.20 -19.94
N LEU A 95 -9.06 -10.52 -20.04
CA LEU A 95 -8.92 -11.41 -18.88
C LEU A 95 -7.52 -11.37 -18.27
N THR A 96 -6.48 -11.23 -19.11
CA THR A 96 -5.10 -11.09 -18.61
C THR A 96 -4.93 -9.77 -17.83
N ALA A 97 -5.47 -8.66 -18.35
CA ALA A 97 -5.46 -7.38 -17.65
C ALA A 97 -6.24 -7.45 -16.32
N LEU A 98 -7.44 -8.03 -16.37
CA LEU A 98 -8.26 -8.22 -15.15
C LEU A 98 -7.52 -9.04 -14.10
N CYS A 99 -6.90 -10.17 -14.49
CA CYS A 99 -6.10 -10.97 -13.56
C CYS A 99 -4.91 -10.18 -12.99
N ALA A 100 -4.25 -9.33 -13.78
CA ALA A 100 -3.17 -8.49 -13.28
C ALA A 100 -3.66 -7.49 -12.22
N VAL A 101 -4.77 -6.79 -12.48
CA VAL A 101 -5.40 -5.86 -11.52
C VAL A 101 -5.82 -6.59 -10.25
N LEU A 102 -6.48 -7.75 -10.38
CA LEU A 102 -6.90 -8.55 -9.22
C LEU A 102 -5.70 -9.09 -8.44
N THR A 103 -4.56 -9.35 -9.07
CA THR A 103 -3.33 -9.75 -8.37
C THR A 103 -2.78 -8.60 -7.52
N VAL A 104 -2.77 -7.38 -8.06
CA VAL A 104 -2.37 -6.19 -7.29
C VAL A 104 -3.32 -5.99 -6.11
N TYR A 105 -4.63 -6.12 -6.35
CA TYR A 105 -5.62 -6.01 -5.28
C TYR A 105 -5.48 -7.13 -4.22
N ALA A 106 -5.15 -8.36 -4.63
CA ALA A 106 -4.84 -9.44 -3.69
C ALA A 106 -3.61 -9.11 -2.83
N GLY A 107 -2.57 -8.52 -3.42
CA GLY A 107 -1.43 -7.99 -2.69
C GLY A 107 -1.83 -6.93 -1.65
N PHE A 108 -2.67 -5.98 -2.04
CA PHE A 108 -3.24 -5.00 -1.11
C PHE A 108 -4.03 -5.65 0.02
N CYS A 109 -4.87 -6.64 -0.28
CA CYS A 109 -5.63 -7.38 0.73
C CYS A 109 -4.70 -8.08 1.74
N LEU A 110 -3.57 -8.65 1.28
CA LEU A 110 -2.61 -9.33 2.15
C LEU A 110 -1.83 -8.37 3.04
N THR A 111 -1.45 -7.21 2.54
CA THR A 111 -0.66 -6.24 3.29
C THR A 111 -1.57 -5.35 4.15
N TRP A 112 -2.33 -4.46 3.56
CA TRP A 112 -3.18 -3.52 4.30
C TRP A 112 -4.56 -4.04 4.65
N GLY A 113 -5.18 -4.83 3.75
CA GLY A 113 -6.55 -5.29 3.92
C GLY A 113 -6.79 -6.10 5.19
N ILE A 114 -5.81 -6.89 5.62
CA ILE A 114 -5.85 -7.63 6.89
C ILE A 114 -5.84 -6.65 8.06
N GLY A 115 -4.93 -5.66 8.06
CA GLY A 115 -4.80 -4.67 9.12
C GLY A 115 -6.07 -3.85 9.37
N TYR A 116 -6.81 -3.50 8.32
CA TYR A 116 -8.09 -2.79 8.44
C TYR A 116 -9.22 -3.58 9.10
N ASN A 117 -9.07 -4.89 9.21
CA ASN A 117 -10.09 -5.77 9.81
C ASN A 117 -9.64 -6.36 11.16
N THR A 118 -8.57 -5.83 11.76
CA THR A 118 -8.12 -6.18 13.12
C THR A 118 -8.84 -5.35 14.17
N ASP A 119 -8.59 -5.65 15.44
CA ASP A 119 -9.07 -4.83 16.54
C ASP A 119 -8.53 -3.40 16.44
N SER A 120 -9.38 -2.42 16.72
CA SER A 120 -9.01 -1.02 16.69
C SER A 120 -8.00 -0.66 17.79
N PHE A 121 -7.33 0.48 17.65
CA PHE A 121 -6.46 1.01 18.70
C PHE A 121 -7.20 1.19 20.03
N GLN A 122 -8.45 1.65 19.99
CA GLN A 122 -9.27 1.84 21.18
C GLN A 122 -9.54 0.53 21.91
N GLU A 123 -9.88 -0.54 21.15
CA GLU A 123 -10.15 -1.86 21.73
C GLU A 123 -8.90 -2.46 22.39
N LYS A 124 -7.71 -2.20 21.83
CA LYS A 124 -6.45 -2.74 22.36
C LYS A 124 -5.87 -1.94 23.51
N SER A 125 -5.91 -0.60 23.39
CA SER A 125 -5.32 0.28 24.39
C SER A 125 -6.24 0.54 25.60
N GLY A 126 -7.54 0.25 25.46
CA GLY A 126 -8.54 0.67 26.43
C GLY A 126 -8.79 2.18 26.46
N ILE A 127 -8.13 2.94 25.57
CA ILE A 127 -8.30 4.39 25.48
C ILE A 127 -9.48 4.67 24.56
N HIS A 128 -10.59 5.10 25.15
CA HIS A 128 -11.77 5.48 24.39
C HIS A 128 -11.78 6.98 24.14
N ALA A 129 -11.80 7.36 22.86
CA ALA A 129 -11.98 8.74 22.48
C ALA A 129 -13.37 9.23 22.94
N ARG A 130 -13.41 10.39 23.61
CA ARG A 130 -14.68 11.05 23.93
C ARG A 130 -15.16 11.82 22.69
N PRO A 131 -16.47 11.94 22.49
CA PRO A 131 -16.99 12.85 21.47
C PRO A 131 -16.43 14.25 21.70
N SER A 132 -15.81 14.83 20.70
CA SER A 132 -15.27 16.18 20.77
C SER A 132 -16.15 17.14 19.98
N THR A 133 -16.31 18.38 20.49
CA THR A 133 -16.97 19.46 19.76
C THR A 133 -15.98 20.19 18.84
N ALA A 134 -16.49 21.02 17.95
CA ALA A 134 -15.64 21.86 17.12
C ALA A 134 -14.77 22.81 17.94
N GLU A 135 -15.31 23.32 19.07
CA GLU A 135 -14.59 24.19 20.00
C GLU A 135 -13.41 23.45 20.64
N THR A 136 -13.64 22.23 21.16
CA THR A 136 -12.57 21.41 21.75
C THR A 136 -11.48 21.09 20.73
N LEU A 137 -11.88 20.80 19.48
CA LEU A 137 -10.92 20.56 18.41
C LEU A 137 -10.09 21.83 18.10
N ALA A 138 -10.74 23.01 18.08
CA ALA A 138 -10.05 24.28 17.88
C ALA A 138 -9.03 24.57 19.00
N GLU A 139 -9.40 24.34 20.27
CA GLU A 139 -8.50 24.51 21.42
C GLU A 139 -7.26 23.59 21.31
N VAL A 140 -7.48 22.30 21.02
CA VAL A 140 -6.38 21.33 20.84
C VAL A 140 -5.50 21.71 19.64
N THR A 141 -6.11 22.16 18.56
CA THR A 141 -5.38 22.63 17.39
C THR A 141 -4.54 23.87 17.71
N ALA A 142 -5.10 24.84 18.42
CA ALA A 142 -4.38 26.04 18.86
C ALA A 142 -3.21 25.71 19.79
N TYR A 143 -3.41 24.76 20.72
CA TYR A 143 -2.36 24.27 21.60
C TYR A 143 -1.17 23.68 20.82
N PHE A 144 -1.44 22.77 19.89
CA PHE A 144 -0.38 22.16 19.07
C PHE A 144 0.27 23.16 18.11
N ALA A 145 -0.51 24.09 17.56
CA ALA A 145 0.02 25.15 16.71
C ALA A 145 0.97 26.08 17.50
N GLY A 146 0.61 26.41 18.74
CA GLY A 146 1.47 27.18 19.64
C GLY A 146 2.78 26.46 19.96
N ASN A 147 2.72 25.18 20.30
CA ASN A 147 3.91 24.37 20.55
C ASN A 147 4.79 24.24 19.30
N LEU A 148 4.19 24.06 18.12
CA LEU A 148 4.91 24.00 16.87
C LEU A 148 5.60 25.34 16.54
N ALA A 149 4.91 26.46 16.78
CA ALA A 149 5.48 27.80 16.60
C ALA A 149 6.66 28.04 17.55
N ALA A 150 6.57 27.59 18.80
CA ALA A 150 7.67 27.69 19.76
C ALA A 150 8.92 26.90 19.34
N CYS A 151 8.75 25.77 18.63
CA CYS A 151 9.87 24.98 18.10
C CYS A 151 10.38 25.51 16.75
N ALA A 152 9.69 26.46 16.12
CA ALA A 152 10.07 26.93 14.77
C ALA A 152 11.41 27.68 14.76
N ASP A 153 11.75 28.35 15.84
CA ASP A 153 13.00 29.12 15.98
C ASP A 153 14.22 28.18 16.16
N ASP A 154 14.01 26.96 16.63
CA ASP A 154 15.07 25.95 16.79
C ASP A 154 15.43 25.27 15.46
N VAL A 155 14.66 25.48 14.39
CA VAL A 155 14.91 24.89 13.08
C VAL A 155 15.91 25.75 12.32
N PRO A 156 17.12 25.25 12.01
CA PRO A 156 18.12 26.00 11.29
C PRO A 156 17.65 26.34 9.87
N ARG A 157 17.75 27.62 9.50
CA ARG A 157 17.33 28.17 8.20
C ARG A 157 18.43 29.02 7.61
N ASP A 158 18.46 29.07 6.29
CA ASP A 158 19.32 30.00 5.56
C ASP A 158 18.72 31.43 5.52
N GLU A 159 19.43 32.36 4.91
CA GLU A 159 19.01 33.75 4.75
C GLU A 159 17.71 33.93 3.96
N SER A 160 17.31 32.92 3.18
CA SER A 160 16.04 32.87 2.43
C SER A 160 14.91 32.21 3.22
N GLY A 161 15.17 31.75 4.45
CA GLY A 161 14.20 31.08 5.33
C GLY A 161 13.99 29.59 5.02
N VAL A 162 14.81 29.01 4.15
CA VAL A 162 14.73 27.57 3.81
C VAL A 162 15.46 26.76 4.89
N CYS A 163 14.84 25.66 5.32
CA CYS A 163 15.42 24.73 6.29
C CYS A 163 16.72 24.12 5.77
N THR A 164 17.79 24.23 6.56
CA THR A 164 19.15 23.74 6.23
C THR A 164 19.53 22.44 6.91
N LEU A 165 18.54 21.72 7.49
CA LEU A 165 18.80 20.41 8.07
C LEU A 165 19.33 19.44 7.02
N ASP A 166 20.45 18.80 7.35
CA ASP A 166 21.02 17.73 6.54
C ASP A 166 20.03 16.55 6.41
N ARG A 167 19.92 16.05 5.17
CA ARG A 167 19.03 14.93 4.85
C ARG A 167 19.28 13.71 5.75
N GLN A 168 20.56 13.42 6.05
CA GLN A 168 20.91 12.26 6.88
C GLN A 168 20.46 12.45 8.33
N SER A 169 20.56 13.65 8.86
CA SER A 169 20.05 14.01 10.18
C SER A 169 18.55 13.85 10.28
N VAL A 170 17.80 14.30 9.27
CA VAL A 170 16.34 14.11 9.19
C VAL A 170 15.96 12.62 9.12
N LEU A 171 16.67 11.84 8.29
CA LEU A 171 16.43 10.40 8.18
C LEU A 171 16.75 9.67 9.49
N ASN A 172 17.84 10.03 10.17
CA ASN A 172 18.20 9.44 11.45
C ASN A 172 17.15 9.74 12.53
N LEU A 173 16.62 10.97 12.60
CA LEU A 173 15.53 11.33 13.50
C LEU A 173 14.24 10.56 13.16
N SER A 174 13.94 10.39 11.88
CA SER A 174 12.79 9.60 11.43
C SER A 174 12.90 8.11 11.80
N LEU A 175 14.10 7.54 11.76
CA LEU A 175 14.35 6.13 12.08
C LEU A 175 14.27 5.82 13.58
N ILE A 176 14.41 6.80 14.46
CA ILE A 176 14.29 6.63 15.92
C ILE A 176 12.85 6.27 16.32
N HIS A 177 11.87 6.66 15.52
CA HIS A 177 10.44 6.45 15.81
C HIS A 177 9.81 5.24 15.10
N ILE A 178 10.59 4.50 14.33
CA ILE A 178 10.18 3.26 13.67
C ILE A 178 10.86 2.06 14.32
#